data_38a3679f3f6b27cabfacb616e2d37117
#
_entry.id   38a3679f3f6b27cabfacb616e2d37117
#
_cell.length_a   1.000
_cell.length_b   1.000
_cell.length_c   1.000
_cell.angle_alpha   90.00
_cell.angle_beta   90.00
_cell.angle_gamma   90.00
#
_symmetry.space_group_name_H-M   'P 1'
#
loop_
_entity.id
_entity.type
_entity.pdbx_description
1 polymer ?
#
loop_
_entity_poly.entity_id
_entity_poly.type
_entity_poly.pdbx_seq_one_letter_code
_entity_poly.pdbx_strand_id
1 'polypeptide(L)'
;TRLVGSEMCIRDSTHTKYVGQTVYYSREVDSTNTWAKRLAEEGAPNGTLTTAETQTAGKGRRGRVWKSPEGTSVSMSLLLYPDLEPAKAPMLTIVMGLAVVQGVQRALGVDTRIKWPNDAVLNGKKLCGILTEMSAQIDYINYVVIGTGINVNQMEFPEEIAEIATSLAIETGHPVNRAKVVAAVLEAFEEDYEKFLEAGDLSG
;
A
#
# COMPACT_ATOMS: atom_id res chain seq x y z
N THR A 1 13.48 8.34 -12.59
CA THR A 1 12.18 8.95 -12.23
C THR A 1 11.95 8.80 -10.74
N ARG A 2 12.25 9.80 -9.98
CA ARG A 2 11.92 9.88 -8.55
C ARG A 2 10.42 9.60 -8.38
N LEU A 3 9.91 9.20 -7.19
CA LEU A 3 8.57 9.58 -6.68
C LEU A 3 8.59 11.12 -6.64
N VAL A 4 8.61 11.70 -7.82
CA VAL A 4 9.20 12.98 -8.12
C VAL A 4 8.42 14.06 -7.47
N GLY A 5 9.10 14.85 -6.68
CA GLY A 5 8.50 15.94 -5.98
C GLY A 5 7.46 15.44 -4.99
N SER A 6 7.55 14.17 -4.66
CA SER A 6 7.15 13.44 -3.49
C SER A 6 5.73 13.73 -2.95
N GLU A 7 5.61 14.49 -1.90
CA GLU A 7 4.35 14.83 -1.23
C GLU A 7 3.40 15.56 -2.16
N MET A 8 3.90 16.52 -2.92
CA MET A 8 3.09 17.38 -3.81
C MET A 8 2.52 16.59 -4.99
N CYS A 9 3.29 15.71 -5.64
CA CYS A 9 2.79 14.94 -6.79
C CYS A 9 1.74 13.90 -6.42
N ILE A 10 1.89 13.22 -5.27
CA ILE A 10 0.88 12.27 -4.81
C ILE A 10 -0.39 13.04 -4.45
N ARG A 11 -0.29 14.08 -3.62
CA ARG A 11 -1.43 14.88 -3.18
C ARG A 11 -2.16 15.56 -4.35
N ASP A 12 -1.43 16.14 -5.29
CA ASP A 12 -2.01 16.83 -6.45
C ASP A 12 -2.65 15.84 -7.46
N SER A 13 -2.25 14.57 -7.43
CA SER A 13 -2.78 13.53 -8.30
C SER A 13 -3.91 12.72 -7.66
N THR A 14 -4.14 12.86 -6.34
CA THR A 14 -5.10 12.05 -5.58
C THR A 14 -6.38 12.83 -5.32
N HIS A 15 -7.53 12.33 -5.82
CA HIS A 15 -8.85 12.96 -5.68
C HIS A 15 -9.69 12.28 -4.60
N THR A 16 -9.13 12.17 -3.39
CA THR A 16 -9.76 11.58 -2.21
C THR A 16 -10.27 12.67 -1.26
N LYS A 17 -11.16 12.31 -0.35
CA LYS A 17 -11.66 13.22 0.69
C LYS A 17 -10.63 13.40 1.81
N TYR A 18 -9.99 12.31 2.25
CA TYR A 18 -9.02 12.32 3.37
C TYR A 18 -7.86 11.33 3.18
N VAL A 19 -8.05 10.20 2.49
CA VAL A 19 -7.01 9.20 2.29
C VAL A 19 -5.88 9.76 1.46
N GLY A 20 -4.66 9.81 2.02
CA GLY A 20 -3.49 10.34 1.33
C GLY A 20 -3.48 11.86 1.11
N GLN A 21 -4.35 12.62 1.82
CA GLN A 21 -4.30 14.10 1.79
C GLN A 21 -3.19 14.64 2.69
N THR A 22 -2.84 13.93 3.76
CA THR A 22 -1.65 14.19 4.57
C THR A 22 -0.59 13.16 4.20
N VAL A 23 0.51 13.59 3.60
CA VAL A 23 1.59 12.73 3.11
C VAL A 23 2.89 13.07 3.82
N TYR A 24 3.55 12.04 4.35
CA TYR A 24 4.92 12.11 4.84
C TYR A 24 5.83 11.30 3.92
N TYR A 25 6.78 11.97 3.31
CA TYR A 25 7.78 11.35 2.45
C TYR A 25 9.17 11.40 3.06
N SER A 26 9.93 10.34 2.89
CA SER A 26 11.36 10.32 3.19
C SER A 26 12.13 9.56 2.11
N ARG A 27 13.38 9.92 1.90
CA ARG A 27 14.25 9.15 1.02
C ARG A 27 14.56 7.78 1.64
N GLU A 28 14.78 7.73 2.96
CA GLU A 28 15.09 6.51 3.69
C GLU A 28 14.40 6.51 5.06
N VAL A 29 13.84 5.36 5.42
CA VAL A 29 13.29 5.08 6.75
C VAL A 29 13.62 3.64 7.16
N ASP A 30 13.43 3.32 8.44
CA ASP A 30 13.47 1.93 8.91
C ASP A 30 12.36 1.10 8.25
N SER A 31 11.10 1.52 8.39
CA SER A 31 9.93 0.94 7.76
C SER A 31 8.82 1.98 7.71
N THR A 32 8.10 2.08 6.59
CA THR A 32 6.93 2.97 6.47
C THR A 32 5.85 2.60 7.47
N ASN A 33 5.64 1.32 7.79
CA ASN A 33 4.72 0.89 8.85
C ASN A 33 5.15 1.39 10.23
N THR A 34 6.43 1.25 10.57
CA THR A 34 6.96 1.71 11.85
C THR A 34 6.88 3.22 11.97
N TRP A 35 7.13 3.94 10.88
CA TRP A 35 6.98 5.39 10.83
C TRP A 35 5.52 5.82 11.02
N ALA A 36 4.58 5.19 10.32
CA ALA A 36 3.15 5.46 10.48
C ALA A 36 2.67 5.24 11.93
N LYS A 37 3.18 4.20 12.62
CA LYS A 37 2.89 3.97 14.04
C LYS A 37 3.39 5.10 14.94
N ARG A 38 4.63 5.59 14.72
CA ARG A 38 5.14 6.75 15.45
C ARG A 38 4.27 7.99 15.23
N LEU A 39 3.88 8.25 14.00
CA LEU A 39 2.98 9.35 13.67
C LEU A 39 1.59 9.20 14.31
N ALA A 40 1.07 7.98 14.44
CA ALA A 40 -0.17 7.73 15.16
C ALA A 40 -0.07 8.14 16.64
N GLU A 41 1.05 7.83 17.30
CA GLU A 41 1.33 8.24 18.68
C GLU A 41 1.49 9.76 18.83
N GLU A 42 1.93 10.44 17.77
CA GLU A 42 2.04 11.90 17.68
C GLU A 42 0.71 12.58 17.29
N GLY A 43 -0.35 11.83 17.03
CA GLY A 43 -1.69 12.35 16.71
C GLY A 43 -1.88 12.75 15.26
N ALA A 44 -1.16 12.12 14.33
CA ALA A 44 -1.37 12.34 12.89
C ALA A 44 -2.82 12.02 12.47
N PRO A 45 -3.41 12.76 11.51
CA PRO A 45 -4.81 12.61 11.16
C PRO A 45 -5.12 11.29 10.47
N ASN A 46 -6.43 10.89 10.50
CA ASN A 46 -6.93 9.74 9.76
C ASN A 46 -6.64 9.88 8.26
N GLY A 47 -6.23 8.78 7.63
CA GLY A 47 -5.86 8.77 6.20
C GLY A 47 -4.43 9.27 5.92
N THR A 48 -3.59 9.48 6.94
CA THR A 48 -2.18 9.85 6.75
C THR A 48 -1.42 8.76 6.00
N LEU A 49 -0.69 9.17 4.97
CA LEU A 49 0.16 8.32 4.15
C LEU A 49 1.64 8.55 4.51
N THR A 50 2.37 7.49 4.80
CA THR A 50 3.83 7.50 4.80
C THR A 50 4.36 6.81 3.56
N THR A 51 5.40 7.35 2.94
CA THR A 51 6.05 6.71 1.78
C THR A 51 7.55 6.99 1.78
N ALA A 52 8.34 6.03 1.29
CA ALA A 52 9.79 6.13 1.25
C ALA A 52 10.36 5.48 -0.02
N GLU A 53 11.52 6.00 -0.48
CA GLU A 53 12.27 5.39 -1.59
C GLU A 53 12.97 4.11 -1.14
N THR A 54 13.48 4.09 0.09
CA THR A 54 14.24 2.97 0.65
C THR A 54 13.80 2.67 2.08
N GLN A 55 13.70 1.38 2.40
CA GLN A 55 13.49 0.90 3.75
C GLN A 55 14.68 0.06 4.22
N THR A 56 15.30 0.43 5.36
CA THR A 56 16.43 -0.33 5.94
C THR A 56 15.97 -1.58 6.69
N ALA A 57 14.71 -1.59 7.16
CA ALA A 57 14.08 -2.70 7.89
C ALA A 57 12.64 -2.93 7.40
N GLY A 58 12.44 -2.96 6.07
CA GLY A 58 11.13 -3.20 5.46
C GLY A 58 10.54 -4.54 5.88
N LYS A 59 9.27 -4.52 6.28
CA LYS A 59 8.59 -5.67 6.88
C LYS A 59 7.66 -6.36 5.88
N GLY A 60 7.69 -7.68 5.90
CA GLY A 60 6.71 -8.54 5.27
C GLY A 60 6.04 -9.45 6.31
N ARG A 61 5.02 -10.17 5.89
CA ARG A 61 4.27 -11.09 6.75
C ARG A 61 5.15 -12.24 7.25
N ARG A 62 4.94 -12.68 8.49
CA ARG A 62 5.64 -13.80 9.14
C ARG A 62 7.16 -13.59 9.24
N GLY A 63 7.60 -12.36 9.53
CA GLY A 63 9.02 -12.04 9.69
C GLY A 63 9.82 -11.97 8.38
N ARG A 64 9.18 -12.06 7.22
CA ARG A 64 9.85 -11.83 5.94
C ARG A 64 10.26 -10.36 5.81
N VAL A 65 11.27 -10.10 5.01
CA VAL A 65 11.74 -8.74 4.73
C VAL A 65 11.22 -8.31 3.36
N TRP A 66 10.72 -7.07 3.29
CA TRP A 66 10.43 -6.40 2.03
C TRP A 66 11.62 -5.54 1.63
N LYS A 67 12.21 -5.83 0.48
CA LYS A 67 13.34 -5.07 -0.08
C LYS A 67 13.04 -4.68 -1.51
N SER A 68 13.38 -3.46 -1.87
CA SER A 68 13.33 -2.97 -3.24
C SER A 68 14.48 -1.98 -3.47
N PRO A 69 15.10 -1.97 -4.67
CA PRO A 69 16.06 -0.94 -5.03
C PRO A 69 15.42 0.46 -5.03
N GLU A 70 16.22 1.47 -4.68
CA GLU A 70 15.76 2.87 -4.67
C GLU A 70 15.12 3.25 -6.01
N GLY A 71 14.00 3.93 -5.96
CA GLY A 71 13.33 4.47 -7.14
C GLY A 71 12.55 3.46 -8.00
N THR A 72 12.53 2.18 -7.63
CA THR A 72 11.92 1.14 -8.49
C THR A 72 10.54 0.68 -8.02
N SER A 73 10.20 0.85 -6.76
CA SER A 73 8.96 0.34 -6.17
C SER A 73 8.21 1.43 -5.42
N VAL A 74 6.98 1.14 -5.07
CA VAL A 74 6.23 1.90 -4.09
C VAL A 74 6.36 1.17 -2.75
N SER A 75 6.81 1.89 -1.72
CA SER A 75 6.74 1.47 -0.32
C SER A 75 5.94 2.52 0.42
N MET A 76 4.72 2.19 0.82
CA MET A 76 3.82 3.12 1.49
C MET A 76 3.08 2.45 2.63
N SER A 77 2.62 3.24 3.60
CA SER A 77 1.74 2.79 4.67
C SER A 77 0.67 3.82 4.94
N LEU A 78 -0.56 3.36 5.04
CA LEU A 78 -1.75 4.16 5.32
C LEU A 78 -2.14 4.00 6.78
N LEU A 79 -2.27 5.12 7.49
CA LEU A 79 -2.72 5.19 8.89
C LEU A 79 -4.21 5.48 8.95
N LEU A 80 -4.96 4.65 9.67
CA LEU A 80 -6.41 4.76 9.81
C LEU A 80 -6.83 4.63 11.28
N TYR A 81 -7.94 5.29 11.61
CA TYR A 81 -8.64 5.16 12.90
C TYR A 81 -10.07 4.66 12.66
N PRO A 82 -10.23 3.38 12.27
CA PRO A 82 -11.55 2.84 11.95
C PRO A 82 -12.39 2.59 13.22
N ASP A 83 -13.66 2.95 13.15
CA ASP A 83 -14.67 2.53 14.14
C ASP A 83 -15.16 1.12 13.80
N LEU A 84 -14.36 0.12 14.15
CA LEU A 84 -14.58 -1.29 13.87
C LEU A 84 -14.23 -2.14 15.08
N GLU A 85 -14.86 -3.29 15.18
CA GLU A 85 -14.41 -4.36 16.08
C GLU A 85 -13.02 -4.85 15.70
N PRO A 86 -12.10 -5.08 16.65
CA PRO A 86 -10.73 -5.54 16.36
C PRO A 86 -10.68 -6.81 15.50
N ALA A 87 -11.65 -7.70 15.62
CA ALA A 87 -11.76 -8.92 14.82
C ALA A 87 -11.95 -8.65 13.31
N LYS A 88 -12.46 -7.48 12.93
CA LYS A 88 -12.66 -7.09 11.52
C LYS A 88 -11.45 -6.41 10.88
N ALA A 89 -10.48 -5.94 11.67
CA ALA A 89 -9.29 -5.25 11.14
C ALA A 89 -8.51 -6.05 10.06
N PRO A 90 -8.38 -7.40 10.15
CA PRO A 90 -7.72 -8.17 9.09
C PRO A 90 -8.41 -8.07 7.72
N MET A 91 -9.70 -7.75 7.65
CA MET A 91 -10.43 -7.56 6.38
C MET A 91 -9.90 -6.35 5.61
N LEU A 92 -9.34 -5.35 6.29
CA LEU A 92 -8.71 -4.19 5.64
C LEU A 92 -7.52 -4.56 4.74
N THR A 93 -6.89 -5.70 4.99
CA THR A 93 -5.88 -6.26 4.07
C THR A 93 -6.51 -6.61 2.71
N ILE A 94 -7.72 -7.14 2.71
CA ILE A 94 -8.44 -7.52 1.48
C ILE A 94 -8.96 -6.28 0.77
N VAL A 95 -9.49 -5.30 1.52
CA VAL A 95 -9.91 -4.00 0.96
C VAL A 95 -8.72 -3.33 0.25
N MET A 96 -7.54 -3.29 0.86
CA MET A 96 -6.34 -2.76 0.20
C MET A 96 -5.92 -3.62 -1.00
N GLY A 97 -6.04 -4.94 -0.91
CA GLY A 97 -5.75 -5.84 -2.04
C GLY A 97 -6.65 -5.56 -3.24
N LEU A 98 -7.94 -5.33 -3.01
CA LEU A 98 -8.90 -4.96 -4.04
C LEU A 98 -8.56 -3.57 -4.63
N ALA A 99 -8.24 -2.62 -3.77
CA ALA A 99 -7.81 -1.28 -4.18
C ALA A 99 -6.55 -1.30 -5.06
N VAL A 100 -5.57 -2.14 -4.76
CA VAL A 100 -4.39 -2.33 -5.61
C VAL A 100 -4.79 -2.87 -6.98
N VAL A 101 -5.64 -3.89 -7.04
CA VAL A 101 -6.12 -4.48 -8.31
C VAL A 101 -6.87 -3.44 -9.15
N GLN A 102 -7.82 -2.74 -8.56
CA GLN A 102 -8.59 -1.68 -9.23
C GLN A 102 -7.71 -0.49 -9.63
N GLY A 103 -6.81 -0.05 -8.74
CA GLY A 103 -5.93 1.09 -9.00
C GLY A 103 -4.95 0.81 -10.14
N VAL A 104 -4.37 -0.38 -10.21
CA VAL A 104 -3.51 -0.79 -11.33
C VAL A 104 -4.31 -0.87 -12.64
N GLN A 105 -5.52 -1.42 -12.59
CA GLN A 105 -6.41 -1.45 -13.76
C GLN A 105 -6.78 -0.04 -14.24
N ARG A 106 -7.14 0.88 -13.33
CA ARG A 106 -7.47 2.28 -13.68
C ARG A 106 -6.26 3.04 -14.24
N ALA A 107 -5.08 2.83 -13.64
CA ALA A 107 -3.87 3.55 -14.03
C ALA A 107 -3.26 3.07 -15.35
N LEU A 108 -3.32 1.77 -15.64
CA LEU A 108 -2.52 1.12 -16.69
C LEU A 108 -3.32 0.19 -17.61
N GLY A 109 -4.57 -0.13 -17.30
CA GLY A 109 -5.35 -1.12 -18.03
C GLY A 109 -4.85 -2.56 -17.85
N VAL A 110 -4.08 -2.84 -16.79
CA VAL A 110 -3.47 -4.15 -16.53
C VAL A 110 -4.34 -4.95 -15.57
N ASP A 111 -4.69 -6.17 -15.93
CA ASP A 111 -5.51 -7.09 -15.13
C ASP A 111 -4.65 -7.84 -14.11
N THR A 112 -4.75 -7.41 -12.87
CA THR A 112 -4.11 -8.06 -11.71
C THR A 112 -5.15 -8.81 -10.88
N ARG A 113 -4.69 -9.72 -10.02
CA ARG A 113 -5.59 -10.54 -9.20
C ARG A 113 -5.13 -10.59 -7.74
N ILE A 114 -6.08 -10.72 -6.84
CA ILE A 114 -5.78 -10.96 -5.42
C ILE A 114 -5.33 -12.41 -5.26
N LYS A 115 -4.17 -12.59 -4.63
CA LYS A 115 -3.73 -13.87 -4.08
C LYS A 115 -3.88 -13.80 -2.57
N TRP A 116 -4.97 -14.41 -2.11
CA TRP A 116 -5.29 -14.45 -0.69
C TRP A 116 -4.11 -14.98 0.15
N PRO A 117 -3.83 -14.46 1.35
CA PRO A 117 -4.64 -13.43 2.04
C PRO A 117 -4.13 -11.99 1.88
N ASN A 118 -2.96 -11.74 1.27
CA ASN A 118 -2.28 -10.44 1.38
C ASN A 118 -1.39 -10.05 0.20
N ASP A 119 -1.54 -10.68 -0.95
CA ASP A 119 -0.73 -10.41 -2.12
C ASP A 119 -1.62 -10.03 -3.32
N ALA A 120 -1.12 -9.19 -4.22
CA ALA A 120 -1.63 -9.08 -5.57
C ALA A 120 -0.63 -9.69 -6.55
N VAL A 121 -1.15 -10.37 -7.57
CA VAL A 121 -0.36 -11.08 -8.59
C VAL A 121 -0.71 -10.62 -9.99
N LEU A 122 0.28 -10.67 -10.86
CA LEU A 122 0.15 -10.41 -12.28
C LEU A 122 0.83 -11.56 -13.03
N ASN A 123 0.09 -12.19 -13.95
CA ASN A 123 0.54 -13.40 -14.66
C ASN A 123 1.05 -14.52 -13.74
N GLY A 124 0.40 -14.68 -12.56
CA GLY A 124 0.76 -15.69 -11.55
C GLY A 124 1.95 -15.32 -10.66
N LYS A 125 2.65 -14.23 -10.93
CA LYS A 125 3.80 -13.76 -10.15
C LYS A 125 3.42 -12.63 -9.20
N LYS A 126 4.08 -12.57 -8.05
CA LYS A 126 3.83 -11.54 -7.03
C LYS A 126 4.23 -10.16 -7.51
N LEU A 127 3.24 -9.27 -7.57
CA LEU A 127 3.40 -7.85 -7.86
C LEU A 127 3.42 -7.00 -6.60
N CYS A 128 2.56 -7.34 -5.63
CA CYS A 128 2.35 -6.54 -4.43
C CYS A 128 2.26 -7.43 -3.19
N GLY A 129 2.75 -6.90 -2.08
CA GLY A 129 2.57 -7.46 -0.74
C GLY A 129 1.94 -6.43 0.20
N ILE A 130 1.00 -6.89 1.04
CA ILE A 130 0.29 -6.05 2.00
C ILE A 130 0.52 -6.57 3.41
N LEU A 131 0.81 -5.67 4.35
CA LEU A 131 1.00 -5.97 5.76
C LEU A 131 0.16 -5.03 6.62
N THR A 132 -0.93 -5.54 7.16
CA THR A 132 -1.77 -4.80 8.10
C THR A 132 -1.31 -5.08 9.53
N GLU A 133 -1.06 -4.03 10.28
CA GLU A 133 -0.75 -4.05 11.71
C GLU A 133 -1.72 -3.13 12.45
N MET A 134 -2.05 -3.43 13.68
CA MET A 134 -2.95 -2.60 14.48
C MET A 134 -2.47 -2.46 15.92
N SER A 135 -2.88 -1.38 16.55
CA SER A 135 -2.92 -1.22 18.00
C SER A 135 -4.39 -1.26 18.41
N ALA A 136 -4.74 -2.15 19.32
CA ALA A 136 -6.12 -2.33 19.76
C ALA A 136 -6.18 -2.69 21.25
N GLN A 137 -7.32 -2.38 21.86
CA GLN A 137 -7.75 -2.90 23.17
C GLN A 137 -8.75 -4.07 22.92
N ILE A 138 -9.34 -4.59 23.98
CA ILE A 138 -10.28 -5.71 23.89
C ILE A 138 -11.46 -5.36 22.97
N ASP A 139 -12.00 -4.15 23.11
CA ASP A 139 -13.27 -3.74 22.49
C ASP A 139 -13.12 -2.69 21.39
N TYR A 140 -11.93 -2.11 21.19
CA TYR A 140 -11.74 -1.04 20.19
C TYR A 140 -10.33 -1.00 19.61
N ILE A 141 -10.24 -0.41 18.45
CA ILE A 141 -9.00 -0.17 17.70
C ILE A 141 -8.46 1.23 18.02
N ASN A 142 -7.21 1.33 18.44
CA ASN A 142 -6.53 2.62 18.57
C ASN A 142 -6.17 3.17 17.18
N TYR A 143 -5.54 2.34 16.35
CA TYR A 143 -5.24 2.63 14.95
C TYR A 143 -4.92 1.35 14.17
N VAL A 144 -5.04 1.45 12.86
CA VAL A 144 -4.58 0.44 11.90
C VAL A 144 -3.55 1.08 10.97
N VAL A 145 -2.48 0.34 10.67
CA VAL A 145 -1.49 0.70 9.65
C VAL A 145 -1.50 -0.37 8.57
N ILE A 146 -1.74 0.03 7.32
CA ILE A 146 -1.74 -0.86 6.16
C ILE A 146 -0.52 -0.56 5.31
N GLY A 147 0.53 -1.37 5.47
CA GLY A 147 1.72 -1.32 4.63
C GLY A 147 1.47 -1.99 3.27
N THR A 148 1.84 -1.30 2.20
CA THR A 148 1.67 -1.77 0.84
C THR A 148 2.95 -1.56 0.05
N GLY A 149 3.54 -2.66 -0.42
CA GLY A 149 4.69 -2.67 -1.30
C GLY A 149 4.29 -3.11 -2.70
N ILE A 150 4.54 -2.28 -3.73
CA ILE A 150 4.22 -2.59 -5.13
C ILE A 150 5.49 -2.55 -5.96
N ASN A 151 5.81 -3.63 -6.66
CA ASN A 151 6.91 -3.68 -7.61
C ASN A 151 6.51 -2.95 -8.89
N VAL A 152 7.06 -1.76 -9.12
CA VAL A 152 6.65 -0.91 -10.26
C VAL A 152 7.67 -0.98 -11.39
N ASN A 153 8.88 -0.49 -11.17
CA ASN A 153 9.92 -0.37 -12.21
C ASN A 153 11.14 -1.28 -11.97
N GLN A 154 11.07 -2.21 -11.04
CA GLN A 154 12.14 -3.17 -10.79
C GLN A 154 12.22 -4.15 -11.95
N MET A 155 13.37 -4.24 -12.60
CA MET A 155 13.59 -5.09 -13.78
C MET A 155 14.23 -6.44 -13.43
N GLU A 156 14.90 -6.52 -12.30
CA GLU A 156 15.59 -7.72 -11.84
C GLU A 156 15.21 -8.04 -10.39
N PHE A 157 15.08 -9.32 -10.09
CA PHE A 157 14.80 -9.82 -8.74
C PHE A 157 15.91 -10.78 -8.31
N PRO A 158 16.22 -10.89 -6.99
CA PRO A 158 17.11 -11.90 -6.48
C PRO A 158 16.72 -13.30 -6.98
N GLU A 159 17.69 -14.16 -7.22
CA GLU A 159 17.51 -15.49 -7.81
C GLU A 159 16.44 -16.31 -7.06
N GLU A 160 16.38 -16.18 -5.74
CA GLU A 160 15.47 -16.91 -4.87
C GLU A 160 14.00 -16.56 -5.10
N ILE A 161 13.72 -15.40 -5.70
CA ILE A 161 12.35 -14.91 -5.97
C ILE A 161 12.08 -14.57 -7.44
N ALA A 162 13.07 -14.67 -8.32
CA ALA A 162 12.95 -14.26 -9.73
C ALA A 162 11.81 -14.99 -10.47
N GLU A 163 11.59 -16.28 -10.14
CA GLU A 163 10.51 -17.06 -10.75
C GLU A 163 9.11 -16.74 -10.22
N ILE A 164 9.01 -16.11 -9.04
CA ILE A 164 7.73 -15.89 -8.35
C ILE A 164 7.37 -14.40 -8.18
N ALA A 165 8.26 -13.49 -8.55
CA ALA A 165 8.05 -12.03 -8.47
C ALA A 165 8.03 -11.40 -9.85
N THR A 166 7.31 -10.28 -9.98
CA THR A 166 7.28 -9.45 -11.18
C THR A 166 7.07 -7.98 -10.83
N SER A 167 7.19 -7.10 -11.82
CA SER A 167 6.88 -5.68 -11.71
C SER A 167 5.97 -5.21 -12.84
N LEU A 168 5.34 -4.05 -12.66
CA LEU A 168 4.53 -3.44 -13.71
C LEU A 168 5.35 -3.16 -14.97
N ALA A 169 6.60 -2.69 -14.84
CA ALA A 169 7.46 -2.41 -15.98
C ALA A 169 7.86 -3.67 -16.77
N ILE A 170 8.12 -4.80 -16.10
CA ILE A 170 8.37 -6.08 -16.78
C ILE A 170 7.15 -6.50 -17.61
N GLU A 171 5.97 -6.42 -17.03
CA GLU A 171 4.75 -6.94 -17.66
C GLU A 171 4.18 -6.00 -18.73
N THR A 172 4.41 -4.68 -18.61
CA THR A 172 3.95 -3.69 -19.60
C THR A 172 5.00 -3.38 -20.67
N GLY A 173 6.25 -3.72 -20.42
CA GLY A 173 7.37 -3.47 -21.34
C GLY A 173 7.87 -2.02 -21.35
N HIS A 174 7.43 -1.17 -20.42
CA HIS A 174 7.86 0.23 -20.33
C HIS A 174 7.85 0.74 -18.88
N PRO A 175 8.63 1.80 -18.58
CA PRO A 175 8.60 2.45 -17.26
C PRO A 175 7.20 2.99 -16.92
N VAL A 176 6.83 2.88 -15.65
CA VAL A 176 5.52 3.28 -15.12
C VAL A 176 5.68 4.44 -14.15
N ASN A 177 4.76 5.39 -14.21
CA ASN A 177 4.70 6.50 -13.25
C ASN A 177 4.16 6.01 -11.89
N ARG A 178 5.04 5.93 -10.89
CA ARG A 178 4.70 5.43 -9.56
C ARG A 178 3.66 6.30 -8.83
N ALA A 179 3.73 7.63 -8.97
CA ALA A 179 2.76 8.53 -8.34
C ALA A 179 1.34 8.33 -8.89
N LYS A 180 1.20 8.06 -10.19
CA LYS A 180 -0.08 7.74 -10.81
C LYS A 180 -0.66 6.43 -10.28
N VAL A 181 0.17 5.42 -10.06
CA VAL A 181 -0.26 4.14 -9.45
C VAL A 181 -0.71 4.36 -8.02
N VAL A 182 0.07 5.10 -7.21
CA VAL A 182 -0.29 5.43 -5.82
C VAL A 182 -1.63 6.16 -5.76
N ALA A 183 -1.81 7.21 -6.55
CA ALA A 183 -3.05 7.99 -6.58
C ALA A 183 -4.27 7.12 -6.91
N ALA A 184 -4.18 6.31 -7.96
CA ALA A 184 -5.27 5.42 -8.37
C ALA A 184 -5.60 4.35 -7.29
N VAL A 185 -4.58 3.82 -6.59
CA VAL A 185 -4.77 2.87 -5.49
C VAL A 185 -5.44 3.55 -4.29
N LEU A 186 -5.04 4.77 -3.93
CA LEU A 186 -5.63 5.50 -2.79
C LEU A 186 -7.08 5.89 -3.06
N GLU A 187 -7.41 6.29 -4.29
CA GLU A 187 -8.79 6.59 -4.71
C GLU A 187 -9.68 5.34 -4.64
N ALA A 188 -9.22 4.21 -5.22
CA ALA A 188 -9.92 2.94 -5.13
C ALA A 188 -10.07 2.48 -3.66
N PHE A 189 -9.02 2.67 -2.84
CA PHE A 189 -9.06 2.29 -1.44
C PHE A 189 -10.12 3.10 -0.67
N GLU A 190 -10.19 4.42 -0.85
CA GLU A 190 -11.18 5.23 -0.14
C GLU A 190 -12.60 4.81 -0.50
N GLU A 191 -12.89 4.58 -1.80
CA GLU A 191 -14.19 4.11 -2.27
C GLU A 191 -14.59 2.76 -1.63
N ASP A 192 -13.69 1.78 -1.63
CA ASP A 192 -13.96 0.45 -1.11
C ASP A 192 -13.97 0.43 0.43
N TYR A 193 -13.15 1.26 1.07
CA TYR A 193 -13.11 1.39 2.52
C TYR A 193 -14.39 2.02 3.07
N GLU A 194 -14.93 3.06 2.42
CA GLU A 194 -16.22 3.66 2.81
C GLU A 194 -17.36 2.64 2.69
N LYS A 195 -17.43 1.87 1.61
CA LYS A 195 -18.42 0.77 1.46
C LYS A 195 -18.26 -0.29 2.53
N PHE A 196 -17.03 -0.69 2.83
CA PHE A 196 -16.74 -1.66 3.87
C PHE A 196 -17.20 -1.17 5.26
N LEU A 197 -17.00 0.11 5.59
CA LEU A 197 -17.46 0.69 6.85
C LEU A 197 -18.99 0.72 6.93
N GLU A 198 -19.68 1.03 5.82
CA GLU A 198 -21.13 1.06 5.76
C GLU A 198 -21.76 -0.35 5.85
N ALA A 199 -21.22 -1.31 5.11
CA ALA A 199 -21.69 -2.69 5.10
C ALA A 199 -21.32 -3.47 6.39
N GLY A 200 -20.20 -3.13 7.01
CA GLY A 200 -19.62 -3.84 8.14
C GLY A 200 -19.01 -5.20 7.80
N ASP A 201 -18.94 -5.55 6.51
CA ASP A 201 -18.34 -6.76 5.96
C ASP A 201 -17.84 -6.54 4.50
N LEU A 202 -17.42 -7.62 3.82
CA LEU A 202 -16.90 -7.58 2.46
C LEU A 202 -17.97 -7.82 1.37
N SER A 203 -19.24 -7.62 1.65
CA SER A 203 -20.37 -7.89 0.73
C SER A 203 -20.71 -6.70 -0.19
N GLY A 204 -20.07 -5.54 -0.01
CA GLY A 204 -20.31 -4.30 -0.75
C GLY A 204 -19.67 -4.25 -2.14
#